data_4c165320569a8fe0b6b0ec845080694b
#
_entry.id   4c165320569a8fe0b6b0ec845080694b
#
_cell.length_a   1.000
_cell.length_b   1.000
_cell.length_c   1.000
_cell.angle_alpha   90.00
_cell.angle_beta   90.00
_cell.angle_gamma   90.00
#
_symmetry.space_group_name_H-M   'P 1'
#
loop_
_entity.id
_entity.type
_entity.pdbx_description
1 polymer ?
#
loop_
_entity_poly.entity_id
_entity_poly.type
_entity_poly.pdbx_seq_one_letter_code
_entity_poly.pdbx_strand_id
1 'polypeptide(L)'
;MSSRLKEQYNTEIRDAMVKKFGYTNPMQIPKLDKIVVNMAVGEAKENVKVLESAAKDLQIITGQKPVYTKARKSIANFKIREGMSIGCKVTLRGDRMYEFLDRLVNLSLPRVRDFRGVNPNSFDGRGNYALGIKEQLIFPEIDYDKIDKVRGMDIIFTTTARSDEEARELLRLFNMPFAKA
;
A
#
# COMPACT_ATOMS: atom_id res chain seq x y z
N MET A 1 1.66 -14.43 17.59
CA MET A 1 0.24 -14.56 17.15
C MET A 1 0.20 -14.33 15.65
N SER A 2 -0.51 -15.20 14.94
CA SER A 2 -0.72 -15.04 13.49
C SER A 2 -1.76 -13.93 13.26
N SER A 3 -1.60 -13.16 12.19
CA SER A 3 -2.57 -12.14 11.79
C SER A 3 -3.88 -12.79 11.33
N ARG A 4 -5.03 -12.20 11.68
CA ARG A 4 -6.38 -12.68 11.31
C ARG A 4 -6.51 -12.94 9.81
N LEU A 5 -6.06 -11.99 8.97
CA LEU A 5 -6.13 -12.15 7.50
C LEU A 5 -5.18 -13.22 6.96
N LYS A 6 -4.07 -13.49 7.64
CA LYS A 6 -3.17 -14.59 7.25
C LYS A 6 -3.80 -15.94 7.54
N GLU A 7 -4.51 -16.09 8.65
CA GLU A 7 -5.28 -17.28 8.96
C GLU A 7 -6.43 -17.47 7.96
N GLN A 8 -7.18 -16.42 7.67
CA GLN A 8 -8.23 -16.43 6.65
C GLN A 8 -7.70 -16.82 5.27
N TYR A 9 -6.51 -16.33 4.90
CA TYR A 9 -5.86 -16.75 3.65
C TYR A 9 -5.63 -18.25 3.61
N ASN A 10 -5.11 -18.83 4.71
CA ASN A 10 -4.76 -20.25 4.76
C ASN A 10 -6.00 -21.17 4.81
N THR A 11 -7.08 -20.75 5.45
CA THR A 11 -8.29 -21.57 5.70
C THR A 11 -9.35 -21.43 4.62
N GLU A 12 -9.52 -20.24 4.06
CA GLU A 12 -10.66 -19.93 3.19
C GLU A 12 -10.24 -19.48 1.79
N ILE A 13 -9.33 -18.50 1.71
CA ILE A 13 -9.00 -17.83 0.44
C ILE A 13 -8.29 -18.76 -0.53
N ARG A 14 -7.37 -19.59 -0.05
CA ARG A 14 -6.67 -20.57 -0.88
C ARG A 14 -7.65 -21.52 -1.57
N ASP A 15 -8.60 -22.06 -0.81
CA ASP A 15 -9.59 -23.01 -1.35
C ASP A 15 -10.55 -22.33 -2.34
N ALA A 16 -10.95 -21.09 -2.07
CA ALA A 16 -11.76 -20.29 -2.98
C ALA A 16 -11.03 -20.01 -4.31
N MET A 17 -9.75 -19.70 -4.26
CA MET A 17 -8.92 -19.48 -5.44
C MET A 17 -8.76 -20.77 -6.26
N VAL A 18 -8.53 -21.92 -5.60
CA VAL A 18 -8.43 -23.22 -6.28
C VAL A 18 -9.75 -23.57 -6.99
N LYS A 19 -10.89 -23.37 -6.31
CA LYS A 19 -12.21 -23.62 -6.91
C LYS A 19 -12.49 -22.76 -8.14
N LYS A 20 -12.03 -21.50 -8.12
CA LYS A 20 -12.28 -20.56 -9.22
C LYS A 20 -11.36 -20.76 -10.42
N PHE A 21 -10.06 -20.95 -10.19
CA PHE A 21 -9.04 -20.99 -11.25
C PHE A 21 -8.48 -22.39 -11.55
N GLY A 22 -8.80 -23.40 -10.75
CA GLY A 22 -8.43 -24.79 -10.99
C GLY A 22 -6.94 -25.09 -10.88
N TYR A 23 -6.24 -24.49 -9.90
CA TYR A 23 -4.81 -24.78 -9.69
C TYR A 23 -4.57 -26.23 -9.32
N THR A 24 -3.63 -26.87 -10.01
CA THR A 24 -3.21 -28.26 -9.73
C THR A 24 -2.19 -28.35 -8.63
N ASN A 25 -1.36 -27.32 -8.46
CA ASN A 25 -0.31 -27.27 -7.44
C ASN A 25 -0.62 -26.18 -6.41
N PRO A 26 -0.62 -26.49 -5.10
CA PRO A 26 -0.83 -25.50 -4.04
C PRO A 26 0.16 -24.32 -4.07
N MET A 27 1.36 -24.50 -4.63
CA MET A 27 2.37 -23.45 -4.76
C MET A 27 2.07 -22.45 -5.89
N GLN A 28 1.12 -22.76 -6.79
CA GLN A 28 0.68 -21.85 -7.86
C GLN A 28 -0.35 -20.84 -7.36
N ILE A 29 -0.97 -21.10 -6.23
CA ILE A 29 -2.03 -20.23 -5.68
C ILE A 29 -1.45 -18.85 -5.39
N PRO A 30 -2.04 -17.77 -5.93
CA PRO A 30 -1.58 -16.42 -5.68
C PRO A 30 -1.61 -16.06 -4.19
N LYS A 31 -0.58 -15.33 -3.76
CA LYS A 31 -0.49 -14.78 -2.41
C LYS A 31 0.06 -13.36 -2.45
N LEU A 32 -0.19 -12.60 -1.41
CA LEU A 32 0.48 -11.32 -1.21
C LEU A 32 1.96 -11.57 -0.88
N ASP A 33 2.84 -10.91 -1.62
CA ASP A 33 4.29 -10.94 -1.38
C ASP A 33 4.72 -9.80 -0.46
N LYS A 34 4.31 -8.58 -0.79
CA LYS A 34 4.63 -7.37 -0.02
C LYS A 34 3.61 -6.26 -0.29
N ILE A 35 3.54 -5.33 0.65
CA ILE A 35 2.87 -4.04 0.46
C ILE A 35 3.92 -2.95 0.62
N VAL A 36 4.02 -2.07 -0.37
CA VAL A 36 4.91 -0.92 -0.34
C VAL A 36 4.08 0.33 -0.17
N VAL A 37 4.37 1.11 0.86
CA VAL A 37 3.76 2.42 1.08
C VAL A 37 4.81 3.47 0.77
N ASN A 38 4.52 4.36 -0.16
CA ASN A 38 5.42 5.41 -0.63
C ASN A 38 4.81 6.79 -0.43
N MET A 39 5.59 7.71 0.09
CA MET A 39 5.25 9.13 0.16
C MET A 39 6.30 9.93 -0.62
N ALA A 40 5.87 10.58 -1.70
CA ALA A 40 6.69 11.52 -2.44
C ALA A 40 6.57 12.92 -1.82
N VAL A 41 7.69 13.52 -1.45
CA VAL A 41 7.75 14.83 -0.81
C VAL A 41 8.60 15.76 -1.66
N GLY A 42 7.96 16.41 -2.64
CA GLY A 42 8.66 17.34 -3.56
C GLY A 42 9.28 18.56 -2.87
N GLU A 43 8.72 18.98 -1.74
CA GLU A 43 9.22 20.10 -0.93
C GLU A 43 10.52 19.76 -0.17
N ALA A 44 10.86 18.48 -0.07
CA ALA A 44 12.07 18.03 0.62
C ALA A 44 13.37 18.59 -0.01
N LYS A 45 13.32 18.99 -1.28
CA LYS A 45 14.43 19.66 -1.98
C LYS A 45 14.81 21.02 -1.36
N GLU A 46 13.85 21.71 -0.74
CA GLU A 46 14.03 23.01 -0.10
C GLU A 46 14.16 22.88 1.42
N ASN A 47 13.44 21.95 2.02
CA ASN A 47 13.43 21.77 3.46
C ASN A 47 13.40 20.28 3.85
N VAL A 48 14.51 19.78 4.38
CA VAL A 48 14.67 18.39 4.82
C VAL A 48 13.76 18.04 6.00
N LYS A 49 13.41 19.01 6.86
CA LYS A 49 12.51 18.77 8.02
C LYS A 49 11.12 18.30 7.60
N VAL A 50 10.65 18.77 6.44
CA VAL A 50 9.37 18.33 5.86
C VAL A 50 9.37 16.82 5.56
N LEU A 51 10.52 16.31 5.08
CA LEU A 51 10.68 14.89 4.82
C LEU A 51 10.76 14.07 6.11
N GLU A 52 11.39 14.59 7.15
CA GLU A 52 11.44 13.94 8.46
C GLU A 52 10.05 13.84 9.10
N SER A 53 9.23 14.88 8.95
CA SER A 53 7.83 14.87 9.39
C SER A 53 7.02 13.80 8.64
N ALA A 54 7.11 13.76 7.29
CA ALA A 54 6.47 12.72 6.50
C ALA A 54 6.92 11.30 6.86
N ALA A 55 8.21 11.12 7.16
CA ALA A 55 8.75 9.84 7.60
C ALA A 55 8.22 9.42 8.97
N LYS A 56 8.02 10.36 9.90
CA LYS A 56 7.38 10.07 11.20
C LYS A 56 5.93 9.62 11.02
N ASP A 57 5.16 10.33 10.20
CA ASP A 57 3.77 9.96 9.90
C ASP A 57 3.71 8.54 9.33
N LEU A 58 4.56 8.25 8.35
CA LEU A 58 4.62 6.93 7.73
C LEU A 58 5.05 5.84 8.72
N GLN A 59 5.95 6.15 9.65
CA GLN A 59 6.36 5.24 10.72
C GLN A 59 5.20 4.94 11.68
N ILE A 60 4.40 5.93 12.03
CA ILE A 60 3.21 5.77 12.89
C ILE A 60 2.19 4.87 12.21
N ILE A 61 1.90 5.10 10.92
CA ILE A 61 0.93 4.32 10.14
C ILE A 61 1.35 2.87 9.99
N THR A 62 2.63 2.62 9.69
CA THR A 62 3.12 1.28 9.33
C THR A 62 3.75 0.52 10.49
N GLY A 63 4.12 1.21 11.57
CA GLY A 63 4.87 0.63 12.69
C GLY A 63 6.31 0.24 12.34
N GLN A 64 6.83 0.66 11.19
CA GLN A 64 8.17 0.36 10.71
C GLN A 64 8.89 1.63 10.25
N LYS A 65 10.18 1.74 10.58
CA LYS A 65 11.01 2.88 10.17
C LYS A 65 11.11 2.97 8.64
N PRO A 66 10.74 4.09 8.02
CA PRO A 66 10.82 4.26 6.58
C PRO A 66 12.26 4.44 6.09
N VAL A 67 12.46 4.11 4.82
CA VAL A 67 13.70 4.37 4.09
C VAL A 67 13.53 5.60 3.24
N TYR A 68 14.48 6.53 3.28
CA TYR A 68 14.50 7.70 2.42
C TYR A 68 14.84 7.30 0.98
N THR A 69 14.04 7.79 0.04
CA THR A 69 14.28 7.58 -1.39
C THR A 69 15.07 8.74 -1.95
N LYS A 70 16.19 8.43 -2.62
CA LYS A 70 17.12 9.41 -3.19
C LYS A 70 16.92 9.54 -4.69
N ALA A 71 17.14 10.76 -5.21
CA ALA A 71 17.14 11.04 -6.63
C ALA A 71 18.29 10.28 -7.32
N ARG A 72 18.00 9.63 -8.44
CA ARG A 72 18.99 8.86 -9.23
C ARG A 72 19.73 9.72 -10.27
N LYS A 73 19.14 10.83 -10.67
CA LYS A 73 19.68 11.75 -11.69
C LYS A 73 19.43 13.19 -11.26
N SER A 74 20.35 14.07 -11.65
CA SER A 74 20.17 15.51 -11.50
C SER A 74 19.28 16.06 -12.62
N ILE A 75 18.24 16.82 -12.25
CA ILE A 75 17.30 17.44 -13.19
C ILE A 75 17.17 18.93 -12.83
N ALA A 76 17.72 19.79 -13.68
CA ALA A 76 17.80 21.23 -13.42
C ALA A 76 16.41 21.89 -13.30
N ASN A 77 15.47 21.53 -14.17
CA ASN A 77 14.11 22.08 -14.17
C ASN A 77 13.38 21.86 -12.85
N PHE A 78 13.63 20.74 -12.17
CA PHE A 78 13.04 20.43 -10.87
C PHE A 78 13.93 20.84 -9.69
N LYS A 79 15.09 21.43 -9.94
CA LYS A 79 16.08 21.79 -8.91
C LYS A 79 16.51 20.60 -8.05
N ILE A 80 16.60 19.41 -8.66
CA ILE A 80 16.98 18.16 -8.00
C ILE A 80 18.40 17.79 -8.40
N ARG A 81 19.21 17.42 -7.42
CA ARG A 81 20.56 16.86 -7.62
C ARG A 81 20.55 15.37 -7.27
N GLU A 82 21.42 14.61 -7.93
CA GLU A 82 21.64 13.21 -7.61
C GLU A 82 22.00 13.04 -6.13
N GLY A 83 21.41 12.02 -5.48
CA GLY A 83 21.61 11.74 -4.06
C GLY A 83 20.72 12.53 -3.10
N MET A 84 19.97 13.53 -3.55
CA MET A 84 19.01 14.25 -2.71
C MET A 84 17.85 13.34 -2.30
N SER A 85 17.48 13.37 -1.00
CA SER A 85 16.30 12.66 -0.50
C SER A 85 15.03 13.41 -0.89
N ILE A 86 14.14 12.75 -1.65
CA ILE A 86 12.93 13.34 -2.23
C ILE A 86 11.64 12.65 -1.80
N GLY A 87 11.73 11.60 -1.02
CA GLY A 87 10.59 10.86 -0.50
C GLY A 87 10.99 9.82 0.52
N CYS A 88 10.00 9.09 1.00
CA CYS A 88 10.21 7.98 1.91
C CYS A 88 9.28 6.82 1.55
N LYS A 89 9.70 5.59 1.85
CA LYS A 89 8.91 4.38 1.62
C LYS A 89 9.10 3.36 2.72
N VAL A 90 8.09 2.52 2.90
CA VAL A 90 8.14 1.34 3.75
C VAL A 90 7.73 0.13 2.94
N THR A 91 8.41 -0.99 3.13
CA THR A 91 8.03 -2.29 2.57
C THR A 91 7.59 -3.21 3.70
N LEU A 92 6.33 -3.60 3.68
CA LEU A 92 5.73 -4.50 4.66
C LEU A 92 5.65 -5.93 4.11
N ARG A 93 6.02 -6.90 4.94
CA ARG A 93 5.96 -8.34 4.63
C ARG A 93 5.45 -9.13 5.83
N GLY A 94 5.01 -10.36 5.58
CA GLY A 94 4.57 -11.28 6.63
C GLY A 94 3.38 -10.76 7.43
N ASP A 95 3.37 -10.98 8.74
CA ASP A 95 2.24 -10.63 9.58
C ASP A 95 1.93 -9.13 9.60
N ARG A 96 2.95 -8.28 9.60
CA ARG A 96 2.77 -6.81 9.53
C ARG A 96 2.06 -6.36 8.25
N MET A 97 2.32 -7.03 7.14
CA MET A 97 1.64 -6.77 5.87
C MET A 97 0.15 -7.07 5.96
N TYR A 98 -0.22 -8.22 6.52
CA TYR A 98 -1.62 -8.60 6.69
C TYR A 98 -2.35 -7.72 7.70
N GLU A 99 -1.71 -7.33 8.80
CA GLU A 99 -2.28 -6.40 9.78
C GLU A 99 -2.50 -5.01 9.18
N PHE A 100 -1.56 -4.52 8.37
CA PHE A 100 -1.71 -3.26 7.66
C PHE A 100 -2.87 -3.33 6.66
N LEU A 101 -2.99 -4.42 5.89
CA LEU A 101 -4.09 -4.63 4.96
C LEU A 101 -5.44 -4.64 5.67
N ASP A 102 -5.55 -5.34 6.80
CA ASP A 102 -6.77 -5.40 7.60
C ASP A 102 -7.21 -4.01 8.08
N ARG A 103 -6.30 -3.23 8.63
CA ARG A 103 -6.58 -1.85 9.06
C ARG A 103 -6.95 -0.94 7.88
N LEU A 104 -6.24 -1.07 6.77
CA LEU A 104 -6.50 -0.27 5.57
C LEU A 104 -7.93 -0.51 5.05
N VAL A 105 -8.31 -1.77 4.87
CA VAL A 105 -9.60 -2.14 4.27
C VAL A 105 -10.75 -1.85 5.22
N ASN A 106 -10.63 -2.21 6.49
CA ASN A 106 -11.76 -2.17 7.42
C ASN A 106 -11.88 -0.86 8.21
N LEU A 107 -10.78 -0.13 8.41
CA LEU A 107 -10.79 1.09 9.22
C LEU A 107 -10.51 2.35 8.41
N SER A 108 -9.51 2.33 7.53
CA SER A 108 -9.02 3.54 6.86
C SER A 108 -9.81 3.90 5.61
N LEU A 109 -10.07 2.95 4.71
CA LEU A 109 -10.81 3.21 3.47
C LEU A 109 -12.24 3.72 3.72
N PRO A 110 -13.03 3.21 4.69
CA PRO A 110 -14.34 3.76 4.99
C PRO A 110 -14.31 5.22 5.46
N ARG A 111 -13.18 5.72 5.94
CA ARG A 111 -13.01 7.10 6.41
C ARG A 111 -12.64 8.08 5.29
N VAL A 112 -12.37 7.58 4.08
CA VAL A 112 -12.13 8.43 2.91
C VAL A 112 -13.39 9.22 2.58
N ARG A 113 -13.25 10.55 2.42
CA ARG A 113 -14.36 11.41 2.05
C ARG A 113 -14.92 11.01 0.69
N ASP A 114 -16.26 10.89 0.59
CA ASP A 114 -16.99 10.50 -0.62
C ASP A 114 -16.51 9.15 -1.22
N PHE A 115 -16.20 8.19 -0.34
CA PHE A 115 -15.70 6.90 -0.76
C PHE A 115 -16.77 6.10 -1.53
N ARG A 116 -16.47 5.76 -2.78
CA ARG A 116 -17.33 4.95 -3.67
C ARG A 116 -16.71 3.62 -4.08
N GLY A 117 -15.63 3.24 -3.45
CA GLY A 117 -14.81 2.09 -3.78
C GLY A 117 -13.47 2.49 -4.42
N VAL A 118 -12.53 1.54 -4.43
CA VAL A 118 -11.21 1.72 -5.06
C VAL A 118 -11.29 1.37 -6.55
N ASN A 119 -10.43 1.98 -7.35
CA ASN A 119 -10.43 1.78 -8.80
C ASN A 119 -10.14 0.30 -9.15
N PRO A 120 -11.02 -0.40 -9.86
CA PRO A 120 -10.83 -1.80 -10.24
C PRO A 120 -9.78 -2.01 -11.34
N ASN A 121 -9.34 -0.94 -12.02
CA ASN A 121 -8.47 -1.02 -13.20
C ASN A 121 -7.02 -0.58 -12.94
N SER A 122 -6.63 -0.36 -11.67
CA SER A 122 -5.28 0.08 -11.30
C SER A 122 -4.28 -1.08 -11.15
N PHE A 123 -4.36 -2.05 -12.05
CA PHE A 123 -3.41 -3.18 -12.16
C PHE A 123 -2.35 -2.90 -13.22
N ASP A 124 -1.18 -3.52 -13.08
CA ASP A 124 -0.03 -3.32 -13.96
C ASP A 124 0.09 -4.33 -15.12
N GLY A 125 -0.86 -5.24 -15.28
CA GLY A 125 -0.82 -6.34 -16.27
C GLY A 125 -0.10 -7.59 -15.76
N ARG A 126 0.50 -7.55 -14.56
CA ARG A 126 1.27 -8.65 -13.96
C ARG A 126 0.78 -9.05 -12.57
N GLY A 127 -0.43 -8.67 -12.23
CA GLY A 127 -1.05 -9.02 -10.96
C GLY A 127 -0.65 -8.15 -9.77
N ASN A 128 -0.09 -6.97 -9.98
CA ASN A 128 0.16 -5.98 -8.93
C ASN A 128 -0.89 -4.88 -9.00
N TYR A 129 -1.23 -4.31 -7.84
CA TYR A 129 -2.26 -3.29 -7.72
C TYR A 129 -1.71 -2.04 -7.03
N ALA A 130 -2.06 -0.86 -7.52
CA ALA A 130 -1.67 0.41 -6.95
C ALA A 130 -2.90 1.21 -6.50
N LEU A 131 -2.85 1.72 -5.27
CA LEU A 131 -3.88 2.55 -4.66
C LEU A 131 -3.28 3.88 -4.24
N GLY A 132 -3.76 4.98 -4.84
CA GLY A 132 -3.42 6.34 -4.41
C GLY A 132 -4.38 6.83 -3.33
N ILE A 133 -3.83 7.33 -2.23
CA ILE A 133 -4.56 7.96 -1.13
C ILE A 133 -4.18 9.44 -1.09
N LYS A 134 -5.16 10.33 -1.05
CA LYS A 134 -4.94 11.77 -1.08
C LYS A 134 -4.52 12.35 0.27
N GLU A 135 -4.96 11.74 1.36
CA GLU A 135 -4.81 12.27 2.71
C GLU A 135 -4.39 11.18 3.70
N GLN A 136 -3.30 11.40 4.46
CA GLN A 136 -2.87 10.47 5.52
C GLN A 136 -3.84 10.43 6.72
N LEU A 137 -4.74 11.40 6.82
CA LEU A 137 -5.70 11.52 7.91
C LEU A 137 -6.75 10.39 7.99
N ILE A 138 -6.88 9.60 6.93
CA ILE A 138 -7.76 8.42 6.94
C ILE A 138 -7.29 7.34 7.93
N PHE A 139 -6.01 7.35 8.28
CA PHE A 139 -5.45 6.42 9.26
C PHE A 139 -5.76 6.90 10.67
N PRO A 140 -6.41 6.07 11.51
CA PRO A 140 -6.80 6.46 12.87
C PRO A 140 -5.60 6.76 13.79
N GLU A 141 -4.41 6.26 13.44
CA GLU A 141 -3.18 6.47 14.19
C GLU A 141 -2.63 7.89 14.03
N ILE A 142 -3.07 8.63 13.01
CA ILE A 142 -2.63 10.00 12.74
C ILE A 142 -3.56 10.98 13.44
N ASP A 143 -2.96 11.81 14.28
CA ASP A 143 -3.64 12.90 14.98
C ASP A 143 -3.55 14.18 14.14
N TYR A 144 -4.70 14.80 13.85
CA TYR A 144 -4.79 16.03 13.04
C TYR A 144 -3.94 17.17 13.60
N ASP A 145 -3.89 17.29 14.91
CA ASP A 145 -3.20 18.41 15.57
C ASP A 145 -1.67 18.27 15.55
N LYS A 146 -1.15 17.09 15.22
CA LYS A 146 0.29 16.79 15.24
C LYS A 146 0.92 16.75 13.85
N ILE A 147 0.11 16.81 12.79
CA ILE A 147 0.64 16.82 11.43
C ILE A 147 1.08 18.22 11.02
N ASP A 148 2.18 18.27 10.27
CA ASP A 148 2.70 19.50 9.66
C ASP A 148 1.88 19.90 8.42
N LYS A 149 1.56 18.94 7.57
CA LYS A 149 0.81 19.11 6.32
C LYS A 149 0.06 17.86 5.92
N VAL A 150 -1.10 18.03 5.29
CA VAL A 150 -1.82 16.92 4.64
C VAL A 150 -1.03 16.46 3.42
N ARG A 151 -0.69 15.15 3.37
CA ARG A 151 0.06 14.52 2.28
C ARG A 151 -0.64 13.28 1.81
N GLY A 152 -0.56 13.05 0.49
CA GLY A 152 -0.97 11.79 -0.11
C GLY A 152 0.12 10.72 -0.04
N MET A 153 -0.28 9.50 -0.31
CA MET A 153 0.61 8.36 -0.40
C MET A 153 0.12 7.35 -1.44
N ASP A 154 1.05 6.55 -1.95
CA ASP A 154 0.76 5.44 -2.83
C ASP A 154 0.98 4.13 -2.08
N ILE A 155 -0.01 3.23 -2.15
CA ILE A 155 0.04 1.90 -1.57
C ILE A 155 0.06 0.90 -2.70
N ILE A 156 1.12 0.11 -2.80
CA ILE A 156 1.34 -0.84 -3.86
C ILE A 156 1.28 -2.25 -3.28
N PHE A 157 0.35 -3.05 -3.80
CA PHE A 157 0.18 -4.46 -3.45
C PHE A 157 0.90 -5.31 -4.49
N THR A 158 1.96 -5.97 -4.08
CA THR A 158 2.68 -6.93 -4.93
C THR A 158 2.20 -8.33 -4.59
N THR A 159 1.74 -9.04 -5.62
CA THR A 159 1.26 -10.42 -5.48
C THR A 159 2.10 -11.37 -6.31
N THR A 160 1.93 -12.67 -6.09
CA THR A 160 2.53 -13.72 -6.92
C THR A 160 1.60 -14.18 -8.05
N ALA A 161 0.48 -13.47 -8.28
CA ALA A 161 -0.45 -13.76 -9.37
C ALA A 161 0.23 -13.59 -10.73
N ARG A 162 -0.21 -14.36 -11.71
CA ARG A 162 0.29 -14.29 -13.08
C ARG A 162 -0.51 -13.34 -13.95
N SER A 163 -1.76 -13.10 -13.58
CA SER A 163 -2.68 -12.20 -14.29
C SER A 163 -3.37 -11.22 -13.34
N ASP A 164 -3.88 -10.14 -13.89
CA ASP A 164 -4.64 -9.14 -13.12
C ASP A 164 -5.97 -9.70 -12.61
N GLU A 165 -6.55 -10.66 -13.31
CA GLU A 165 -7.80 -11.32 -12.89
C GLU A 165 -7.60 -12.14 -11.62
N GLU A 166 -6.50 -12.90 -11.54
CA GLU A 166 -6.13 -13.64 -10.33
C GLU A 166 -5.89 -12.70 -9.15
N ALA A 167 -5.15 -11.60 -9.38
CA ALA A 167 -4.85 -10.61 -8.34
C ALA A 167 -6.11 -9.88 -7.87
N ARG A 168 -7.01 -9.52 -8.80
CA ARG A 168 -8.29 -8.88 -8.48
C ARG A 168 -9.14 -9.78 -7.59
N GLU A 169 -9.24 -11.05 -7.93
CA GLU A 169 -10.00 -12.00 -7.12
C GLU A 169 -9.36 -12.21 -5.76
N LEU A 170 -8.04 -12.32 -5.69
CA LEU A 170 -7.32 -12.41 -4.41
C LEU A 170 -7.62 -11.20 -3.51
N LEU A 171 -7.52 -9.99 -4.02
CA LEU A 171 -7.81 -8.77 -3.27
C LEU A 171 -9.30 -8.67 -2.90
N ARG A 172 -10.21 -9.12 -3.76
CA ARG A 172 -11.64 -9.19 -3.48
C ARG A 172 -11.93 -10.13 -2.30
N LEU A 173 -11.26 -11.26 -2.22
CA LEU A 173 -11.39 -12.21 -1.11
C LEU A 173 -10.81 -11.67 0.21
N PHE A 174 -9.88 -10.71 0.14
CA PHE A 174 -9.46 -9.91 1.30
C PHE A 174 -10.40 -8.74 1.62
N ASN A 175 -11.60 -8.72 1.04
CA ASN A 175 -12.61 -7.66 1.21
C ASN A 175 -12.20 -6.27 0.69
N MET A 176 -11.28 -6.20 -0.28
CA MET A 176 -10.96 -4.93 -0.93
C MET A 176 -12.23 -4.35 -1.60
N PRO A 177 -12.65 -3.13 -1.24
CA PRO A 177 -13.90 -2.55 -1.71
C PRO A 177 -13.73 -1.93 -3.10
N PHE A 178 -13.67 -2.74 -4.15
CA PHE A 178 -13.65 -2.26 -5.52
C PHE A 178 -14.95 -1.54 -5.89
N ALA A 179 -14.83 -0.42 -6.60
CA ALA A 179 -15.97 0.27 -7.15
C ALA A 179 -16.73 -0.66 -8.13
N LYS A 180 -18.05 -0.62 -8.08
CA LYS A 180 -18.87 -1.31 -9.09
C LYS A 180 -18.70 -0.56 -10.42
N ALA A 181 -18.39 -1.32 -11.47
CA ALA A 181 -18.36 -0.79 -12.84
C ALA A 181 -19.76 -0.37 -13.29
#